data_c13875dcfbed5631c189cab31b179b86
#
_entry.id   c13875dcfbed5631c189cab31b179b86
#
_cell.length_a   1.000
_cell.length_b   1.000
_cell.length_c   1.000
_cell.angle_alpha   90.00
_cell.angle_beta   90.00
_cell.angle_gamma   90.00
#
_symmetry.space_group_name_H-M   'P 1'
#
loop_
_entity.id
_entity.type
_entity.pdbx_description
1 polymer ?
#
loop_
_entity_poly.entity_id
_entity_poly.type
_entity_poly.pdbx_seq_one_letter_code
_entity_poly.pdbx_strand_id
1 'polypeptide(L)'
;MKKFILSLSFLFIISTISHAQQLTDATFQHAVNACLSTNPVDGLCTNSQYGIMPDWDVSQVTDMTSAFSRDESFNADISNWDVSNVRSMERMFFRAFDFNQPLNSWNTSNVVTMESMFGVRYFSSNVPIDYYREMSFNQNIGNWDVSNVFTMKDMLSGLKAFNQDISDWDVSNVTNMSWMFGKSFNQDISDWNVSNVTNMLGVFYDAISFNQDISNWDTSNVLSMKLMFWRANSFNQPLTDWDTSNVTDMSGMFYEAISFNEDISGWETSNVTDMGGMFEGAISF
;
A
#
# COMPACT_ATOMS: atom_id res chain seq x y z
N MET A 1 -45.25 27.88 -64.69
CA MET A 1 -45.05 26.76 -63.75
C MET A 1 -43.59 26.75 -63.31
N LYS A 2 -43.29 27.30 -62.11
CA LYS A 2 -41.93 27.29 -61.52
C LYS A 2 -41.81 26.01 -60.69
N LYS A 3 -40.87 25.11 -61.07
CA LYS A 3 -40.53 23.91 -60.27
C LYS A 3 -39.65 24.34 -59.15
N PHE A 4 -40.10 24.15 -57.90
CA PHE A 4 -39.28 24.20 -56.69
C PHE A 4 -38.55 22.87 -56.57
N ILE A 5 -37.24 22.90 -56.59
CA ILE A 5 -36.39 21.77 -56.28
C ILE A 5 -36.05 21.90 -54.79
N LEU A 6 -36.65 20.99 -53.96
CA LEU A 6 -36.32 20.85 -52.55
C LEU A 6 -35.02 20.06 -52.42
N SER A 7 -33.92 20.72 -52.10
CA SER A 7 -32.67 20.07 -51.78
C SER A 7 -32.72 19.55 -50.32
N LEU A 8 -32.81 18.24 -50.16
CA LEU A 8 -32.76 17.57 -48.86
C LEU A 8 -31.30 17.31 -48.51
N SER A 9 -30.73 18.21 -47.68
CA SER A 9 -29.39 18.03 -47.12
C SER A 9 -29.47 16.99 -45.99
N PHE A 10 -29.01 15.76 -46.26
CA PHE A 10 -28.78 14.76 -45.23
C PHE A 10 -27.56 15.17 -44.44
N LEU A 11 -27.77 15.65 -43.21
CA LEU A 11 -26.72 15.84 -42.22
C LEU A 11 -26.35 14.44 -41.69
N PHE A 12 -25.27 13.86 -42.20
CA PHE A 12 -24.68 12.69 -41.57
C PHE A 12 -24.05 13.13 -40.25
N ILE A 13 -24.74 12.89 -39.13
CA ILE A 13 -24.12 12.92 -37.83
C ILE A 13 -23.25 11.67 -37.74
N ILE A 14 -21.98 11.82 -38.08
CA ILE A 14 -20.96 10.80 -37.74
C ILE A 14 -20.81 10.87 -36.22
N SER A 15 -21.52 10.01 -35.50
CA SER A 15 -21.21 9.69 -34.13
C SER A 15 -19.83 9.05 -34.13
N THR A 16 -18.79 9.83 -33.90
CA THR A 16 -17.49 9.30 -33.54
C THR A 16 -17.69 8.62 -32.18
N ILE A 17 -17.78 7.30 -32.20
CA ILE A 17 -17.56 6.50 -30.99
C ILE A 17 -16.10 6.83 -30.63
N SER A 18 -15.92 7.71 -29.66
CA SER A 18 -14.61 7.93 -29.05
C SER A 18 -14.24 6.62 -28.39
N HIS A 19 -13.44 5.79 -29.05
CA HIS A 19 -12.76 4.72 -28.37
C HIS A 19 -11.85 5.38 -27.34
N ALA A 20 -11.92 4.93 -26.09
CA ALA A 20 -10.97 5.35 -25.07
C ALA A 20 -9.56 5.19 -25.66
N GLN A 21 -8.75 6.26 -25.58
CA GLN A 21 -7.40 6.18 -26.11
C GLN A 21 -6.61 5.19 -25.26
N GLN A 22 -6.06 4.14 -25.89
CA GLN A 22 -5.19 3.20 -25.20
C GLN A 22 -3.93 3.92 -24.72
N LEU A 23 -3.67 3.83 -23.42
CA LEU A 23 -2.51 4.43 -22.77
C LEU A 23 -1.36 3.40 -22.69
N THR A 24 -0.15 3.93 -22.71
CA THR A 24 1.11 3.18 -22.54
C THR A 24 1.95 3.88 -21.51
N ASP A 25 3.02 3.27 -21.01
CA ASP A 25 3.94 3.91 -20.04
C ASP A 25 4.40 5.30 -20.52
N ALA A 26 4.60 5.48 -21.82
CA ALA A 26 5.02 6.78 -22.40
C ALA A 26 3.95 7.87 -22.31
N THR A 27 2.68 7.53 -22.23
CA THR A 27 1.55 8.48 -22.27
C THR A 27 0.76 8.55 -20.94
N PHE A 28 0.84 7.54 -20.12
CA PHE A 28 0.01 7.37 -18.92
C PHE A 28 0.17 8.54 -17.94
N GLN A 29 1.39 8.82 -17.48
CA GLN A 29 1.62 9.92 -16.50
C GLN A 29 1.27 11.29 -17.09
N HIS A 30 1.48 11.49 -18.40
CA HIS A 30 1.05 12.70 -19.07
C HIS A 30 -0.48 12.85 -19.08
N ALA A 31 -1.20 11.76 -19.34
CA ALA A 31 -2.67 11.74 -19.31
C ALA A 31 -3.19 12.04 -17.88
N VAL A 32 -2.60 11.42 -16.85
CA VAL A 32 -2.93 11.69 -15.44
C VAL A 32 -2.75 13.17 -15.12
N ASN A 33 -1.58 13.73 -15.37
CA ASN A 33 -1.28 15.14 -15.08
C ASN A 33 -2.23 16.10 -15.84
N ALA A 34 -2.50 15.82 -17.10
CA ALA A 34 -3.41 16.64 -17.90
C ALA A 34 -4.86 16.62 -17.36
N CYS A 35 -5.32 15.46 -16.92
CA CYS A 35 -6.64 15.30 -16.30
C CYS A 35 -6.71 16.05 -14.96
N LEU A 36 -5.81 15.73 -14.03
CA LEU A 36 -5.82 16.27 -12.67
C LEU A 36 -5.59 17.77 -12.61
N SER A 37 -4.92 18.34 -13.62
CA SER A 37 -4.76 19.80 -13.72
C SER A 37 -6.08 20.56 -13.88
N THR A 38 -7.12 19.91 -14.38
CA THR A 38 -8.45 20.49 -14.62
C THR A 38 -9.53 19.91 -13.71
N ASN A 39 -9.38 18.64 -13.32
CA ASN A 39 -10.31 17.95 -12.44
C ASN A 39 -9.54 17.01 -11.48
N PRO A 40 -9.05 17.54 -10.33
CA PRO A 40 -8.19 16.80 -9.43
C PRO A 40 -8.91 15.78 -8.54
N VAL A 41 -10.26 15.81 -8.48
CA VAL A 41 -11.03 15.00 -7.52
C VAL A 41 -11.52 13.70 -8.14
N ASP A 42 -12.40 13.80 -9.13
CA ASP A 42 -13.15 12.65 -9.68
C ASP A 42 -12.68 12.18 -11.05
N GLY A 43 -11.65 12.83 -11.64
CA GLY A 43 -11.11 12.46 -12.93
C GLY A 43 -12.06 12.64 -14.12
N LEU A 44 -13.18 13.36 -13.96
CA LEU A 44 -14.14 13.62 -15.03
C LEU A 44 -13.66 14.72 -15.98
N CYS A 45 -12.46 14.60 -16.50
CA CYS A 45 -11.76 15.56 -17.36
C CYS A 45 -12.28 15.51 -18.82
N THR A 46 -13.54 15.84 -19.02
CA THR A 46 -14.24 15.71 -20.31
C THR A 46 -13.61 16.48 -21.47
N ASN A 47 -12.82 17.51 -21.19
CA ASN A 47 -12.09 18.30 -22.19
C ASN A 47 -10.67 17.78 -22.47
N SER A 48 -10.24 16.73 -21.75
CA SER A 48 -8.96 16.06 -22.03
C SER A 48 -8.99 15.33 -23.35
N GLN A 49 -7.89 15.35 -24.10
CA GLN A 49 -7.75 14.49 -25.30
C GLN A 49 -7.85 12.99 -24.99
N TYR A 50 -7.68 12.61 -23.70
CA TYR A 50 -7.74 11.23 -23.24
C TYR A 50 -9.15 10.82 -22.74
N GLY A 51 -10.13 11.74 -22.74
CA GLY A 51 -11.46 11.51 -22.18
C GLY A 51 -11.46 11.46 -20.66
N ILE A 52 -12.53 10.95 -20.06
CA ILE A 52 -12.67 10.80 -18.62
C ILE A 52 -11.83 9.63 -18.10
N MET A 53 -11.17 9.83 -16.96
CA MET A 53 -10.21 8.87 -16.38
C MET A 53 -10.83 7.49 -16.08
N PRO A 54 -12.06 7.36 -15.55
CA PRO A 54 -12.69 6.05 -15.34
C PRO A 54 -12.79 5.15 -16.58
N ASP A 55 -12.83 5.73 -17.78
CA ASP A 55 -13.00 5.00 -19.04
C ASP A 55 -11.66 4.73 -19.77
N TRP A 56 -10.53 5.08 -19.18
CA TRP A 56 -9.24 4.89 -19.85
C TRP A 56 -8.90 3.42 -20.06
N ASP A 57 -8.41 3.08 -21.26
CA ASP A 57 -7.77 1.80 -21.55
C ASP A 57 -6.30 1.86 -21.08
N VAL A 58 -6.03 1.28 -19.93
CA VAL A 58 -4.69 1.19 -19.32
C VAL A 58 -4.05 -0.18 -19.50
N SER A 59 -4.65 -1.06 -20.31
CA SER A 59 -4.22 -2.45 -20.49
C SER A 59 -2.78 -2.62 -21.01
N GLN A 60 -2.17 -1.57 -21.56
CA GLN A 60 -0.77 -1.57 -22.00
C GLN A 60 0.18 -0.83 -21.06
N VAL A 61 -0.32 -0.40 -19.90
CA VAL A 61 0.51 0.26 -18.89
C VAL A 61 1.15 -0.82 -18.00
N THR A 62 2.45 -0.73 -17.85
CA THR A 62 3.23 -1.66 -17.00
C THR A 62 3.79 -0.97 -15.76
N ASP A 63 3.88 0.37 -15.76
CA ASP A 63 4.41 1.16 -14.66
C ASP A 63 3.40 2.26 -14.25
N MET A 64 2.87 2.13 -13.03
CA MET A 64 1.98 3.13 -12.39
C MET A 64 2.67 3.82 -11.22
N THR A 65 4.00 3.78 -11.17
CA THR A 65 4.79 4.41 -10.11
C THR A 65 4.40 5.88 -9.95
N SER A 66 4.00 6.23 -8.72
CA SER A 66 3.64 7.60 -8.33
C SER A 66 2.50 8.24 -9.11
N ALA A 67 1.63 7.47 -9.77
CA ALA A 67 0.58 7.98 -10.66
C ALA A 67 -0.27 9.10 -10.03
N PHE A 68 -0.69 8.93 -8.78
CA PHE A 68 -1.52 9.88 -8.02
C PHE A 68 -0.80 10.36 -6.75
N SER A 69 0.53 10.30 -6.75
CA SER A 69 1.34 10.66 -5.59
C SER A 69 1.18 12.15 -5.25
N ARG A 70 0.70 12.44 -4.02
CA ARG A 70 0.44 13.79 -3.48
C ARG A 70 -0.78 14.51 -4.08
N ASP A 71 -1.60 13.80 -4.85
CA ASP A 71 -2.90 14.33 -5.27
C ASP A 71 -3.90 14.15 -4.13
N GLU A 72 -3.80 15.01 -3.12
CA GLU A 72 -4.43 14.85 -1.80
C GLU A 72 -5.93 14.65 -1.85
N SER A 73 -6.62 15.28 -2.82
CA SER A 73 -8.07 15.20 -3.00
C SER A 73 -8.52 14.17 -4.03
N PHE A 74 -7.59 13.43 -4.65
CA PHE A 74 -7.92 12.45 -5.67
C PHE A 74 -8.81 11.34 -5.12
N ASN A 75 -9.95 11.11 -5.78
CA ASN A 75 -10.89 10.03 -5.44
C ASN A 75 -11.69 9.55 -6.66
N ALA A 76 -11.07 9.51 -7.86
CA ALA A 76 -11.74 9.01 -9.06
C ALA A 76 -12.00 7.51 -8.97
N ASP A 77 -13.15 7.07 -9.50
CA ASP A 77 -13.46 5.66 -9.65
C ASP A 77 -12.65 5.06 -10.82
N ILE A 78 -11.63 4.29 -10.47
CA ILE A 78 -10.73 3.58 -11.39
C ILE A 78 -10.87 2.06 -11.24
N SER A 79 -11.94 1.60 -10.64
CA SER A 79 -12.20 0.18 -10.35
C SER A 79 -12.25 -0.70 -11.60
N ASN A 80 -12.60 -0.12 -12.76
CA ASN A 80 -12.71 -0.84 -14.02
C ASN A 80 -11.39 -0.90 -14.83
N TRP A 81 -10.30 -0.32 -14.33
CA TRP A 81 -9.03 -0.38 -15.03
C TRP A 81 -8.50 -1.81 -15.14
N ASP A 82 -8.07 -2.20 -16.35
CA ASP A 82 -7.32 -3.44 -16.55
C ASP A 82 -5.85 -3.20 -16.19
N VAL A 83 -5.48 -3.58 -14.98
CA VAL A 83 -4.12 -3.45 -14.44
C VAL A 83 -3.32 -4.75 -14.56
N SER A 84 -3.82 -5.73 -15.32
CA SER A 84 -3.24 -7.07 -15.39
C SER A 84 -1.80 -7.11 -15.92
N ASN A 85 -1.35 -6.08 -16.64
CA ASN A 85 0.03 -5.95 -17.10
C ASN A 85 0.93 -5.10 -16.21
N VAL A 86 0.38 -4.49 -15.14
CA VAL A 86 1.14 -3.61 -14.25
C VAL A 86 2.15 -4.41 -13.44
N ARG A 87 3.39 -3.92 -13.41
CA ARG A 87 4.51 -4.48 -12.65
C ARG A 87 4.87 -3.64 -11.44
N SER A 88 4.71 -2.31 -11.54
CA SER A 88 5.01 -1.40 -10.43
C SER A 88 3.79 -0.58 -10.06
N MET A 89 3.45 -0.63 -8.77
CA MET A 89 2.49 0.27 -8.11
C MET A 89 3.17 1.08 -6.99
N GLU A 90 4.51 1.23 -7.09
CA GLU A 90 5.29 1.98 -6.11
C GLU A 90 4.73 3.39 -5.96
N ARG A 91 4.38 3.78 -4.72
CA ARG A 91 3.86 5.11 -4.37
C ARG A 91 2.65 5.58 -5.18
N MET A 92 1.89 4.67 -5.80
CA MET A 92 0.79 5.02 -6.71
C MET A 92 -0.20 5.99 -6.06
N PHE A 93 -0.57 5.77 -4.80
CA PHE A 93 -1.47 6.63 -4.01
C PHE A 93 -0.75 7.28 -2.83
N PHE A 94 0.57 7.43 -2.90
CA PHE A 94 1.33 8.01 -1.80
C PHE A 94 0.80 9.42 -1.45
N ARG A 95 0.23 9.57 -0.23
CA ARG A 95 -0.42 10.81 0.26
C ARG A 95 -1.62 11.27 -0.57
N ALA A 96 -2.30 10.39 -1.30
CA ALA A 96 -3.62 10.64 -1.88
C ALA A 96 -4.68 10.46 -0.78
N PHE A 97 -4.78 11.43 0.14
CA PHE A 97 -5.46 11.29 1.42
C PHE A 97 -6.94 10.96 1.33
N ASP A 98 -7.63 11.46 0.30
CA ASP A 98 -9.08 11.29 0.16
C ASP A 98 -9.45 10.06 -0.68
N PHE A 99 -8.44 9.35 -1.26
CA PHE A 99 -8.69 8.18 -2.08
C PHE A 99 -9.32 7.03 -1.28
N ASN A 100 -10.51 6.58 -1.71
CA ASN A 100 -11.22 5.47 -1.08
C ASN A 100 -12.15 4.73 -2.06
N GLN A 101 -11.74 4.57 -3.33
CA GLN A 101 -12.52 3.83 -4.32
C GLN A 101 -12.21 2.32 -4.26
N PRO A 102 -13.19 1.46 -4.62
CA PRO A 102 -12.99 0.02 -4.61
C PRO A 102 -11.94 -0.41 -5.65
N LEU A 103 -11.04 -1.29 -5.24
CA LEU A 103 -9.95 -1.84 -6.07
C LEU A 103 -9.97 -3.38 -6.09
N ASN A 104 -11.02 -3.99 -5.59
CA ASN A 104 -11.12 -5.44 -5.45
C ASN A 104 -11.24 -6.20 -6.79
N SER A 105 -11.55 -5.50 -7.89
CA SER A 105 -11.59 -6.08 -9.25
C SER A 105 -10.22 -6.16 -9.93
N TRP A 106 -9.20 -5.52 -9.38
CA TRP A 106 -7.87 -5.45 -9.99
C TRP A 106 -7.16 -6.81 -9.99
N ASN A 107 -6.66 -7.21 -11.16
CA ASN A 107 -5.73 -8.34 -11.27
C ASN A 107 -4.30 -7.86 -11.03
N THR A 108 -3.76 -8.17 -9.86
CA THR A 108 -2.43 -7.73 -9.42
C THR A 108 -1.34 -8.78 -9.61
N SER A 109 -1.65 -9.90 -10.27
CA SER A 109 -0.76 -11.06 -10.38
C SER A 109 0.61 -10.80 -11.03
N ASN A 110 0.78 -9.72 -11.79
CA ASN A 110 2.06 -9.35 -12.38
C ASN A 110 2.83 -8.27 -11.58
N VAL A 111 2.25 -7.76 -10.48
CA VAL A 111 2.88 -6.71 -9.68
C VAL A 111 4.05 -7.26 -8.89
N VAL A 112 5.20 -6.60 -8.97
CA VAL A 112 6.42 -7.01 -8.28
C VAL A 112 6.81 -6.06 -7.14
N THR A 113 6.29 -4.82 -7.12
CA THR A 113 6.51 -3.86 -6.03
C THR A 113 5.24 -3.08 -5.72
N MET A 114 4.94 -2.98 -4.42
CA MET A 114 3.88 -2.14 -3.85
C MET A 114 4.45 -1.19 -2.79
N GLU A 115 5.76 -0.89 -2.87
CA GLU A 115 6.44 -0.04 -1.89
C GLU A 115 5.72 1.31 -1.76
N SER A 116 5.36 1.68 -0.53
CA SER A 116 4.68 2.94 -0.18
C SER A 116 3.39 3.22 -0.96
N MET A 117 2.70 2.19 -1.49
CA MET A 117 1.52 2.38 -2.36
C MET A 117 0.48 3.31 -1.70
N PHE A 118 0.20 3.11 -0.41
CA PHE A 118 -0.64 3.97 0.42
C PHE A 118 0.16 4.60 1.56
N GLY A 119 1.45 4.84 1.34
CA GLY A 119 2.35 5.41 2.33
C GLY A 119 2.13 6.91 2.54
N VAL A 120 2.55 7.41 3.69
CA VAL A 120 2.52 8.85 4.00
C VAL A 120 3.87 9.37 4.50
N ARG A 121 4.83 8.47 4.75
CA ARG A 121 6.08 8.79 5.44
C ARG A 121 7.15 9.36 4.52
N TYR A 122 7.80 10.43 4.97
CA TYR A 122 9.08 10.86 4.44
C TYR A 122 10.18 10.38 5.40
N PHE A 123 10.94 9.35 5.00
CA PHE A 123 12.00 8.76 5.83
C PHE A 123 13.18 9.71 6.12
N SER A 124 13.21 10.91 5.56
CA SER A 124 14.30 11.88 5.71
C SER A 124 13.98 13.07 6.62
N SER A 125 12.79 13.15 7.20
CA SER A 125 12.38 14.33 7.96
C SER A 125 12.34 14.07 9.46
N ASN A 126 12.89 15.01 10.24
CA ASN A 126 12.72 15.09 11.69
C ASN A 126 11.28 15.49 12.08
N VAL A 127 10.29 15.20 11.23
CA VAL A 127 8.89 15.54 11.48
C VAL A 127 8.28 14.42 12.34
N PRO A 128 7.74 14.74 13.52
CA PRO A 128 7.05 13.75 14.35
C PRO A 128 5.92 13.08 13.57
N ILE A 129 5.79 11.76 13.73
CA ILE A 129 4.79 10.92 13.04
C ILE A 129 3.35 11.40 13.27
N ASP A 130 3.05 11.96 14.42
CA ASP A 130 1.72 12.49 14.77
C ASP A 130 1.27 13.68 13.89
N TYR A 131 2.16 14.19 13.02
CA TYR A 131 1.90 15.32 12.13
C TYR A 131 1.38 14.93 10.75
N TYR A 132 1.35 13.62 10.41
CA TYR A 132 0.88 13.19 9.09
C TYR A 132 -0.63 13.05 9.07
N ARG A 133 -1.27 13.73 8.10
CA ARG A 133 -2.65 13.43 7.73
C ARG A 133 -2.71 11.97 7.28
N GLU A 134 -3.69 11.25 7.78
CA GLU A 134 -3.89 9.84 7.47
C GLU A 134 -4.79 9.69 6.24
N MET A 135 -4.65 8.58 5.53
CA MET A 135 -5.41 8.30 4.31
C MET A 135 -6.77 7.66 4.64
N SER A 136 -7.75 7.93 3.77
CA SER A 136 -9.12 7.46 3.94
C SER A 136 -9.35 6.03 3.44
N PHE A 137 -8.41 5.44 2.69
CA PHE A 137 -8.61 4.15 2.05
C PHE A 137 -8.86 3.03 3.07
N ASN A 138 -10.00 2.34 2.90
CA ASN A 138 -10.39 1.18 3.72
C ASN A 138 -11.22 0.18 2.90
N GLN A 139 -10.91 0.02 1.61
CA GLN A 139 -11.61 -0.92 0.75
C GLN A 139 -10.97 -2.31 0.82
N ASN A 140 -11.78 -3.34 0.54
CA ASN A 140 -11.32 -4.71 0.51
C ASN A 140 -10.32 -4.92 -0.64
N ILE A 141 -9.13 -5.45 -0.30
CA ILE A 141 -8.05 -5.83 -1.21
C ILE A 141 -7.54 -7.25 -0.92
N GLY A 142 -8.28 -8.02 -0.13
CA GLY A 142 -7.88 -9.36 0.30
C GLY A 142 -7.71 -10.36 -0.85
N ASN A 143 -8.42 -10.15 -1.96
CA ASN A 143 -8.33 -11.00 -3.15
C ASN A 143 -7.20 -10.61 -4.12
N TRP A 144 -6.34 -9.64 -3.78
CA TRP A 144 -5.17 -9.33 -4.60
C TRP A 144 -4.17 -10.49 -4.60
N ASP A 145 -3.71 -10.86 -5.79
CA ASP A 145 -2.58 -11.75 -5.92
C ASP A 145 -1.28 -10.97 -5.71
N VAL A 146 -0.62 -11.22 -4.60
CA VAL A 146 0.64 -10.56 -4.20
C VAL A 146 1.83 -11.52 -4.28
N SER A 147 1.63 -12.71 -4.84
CA SER A 147 2.64 -13.78 -4.86
C SER A 147 3.94 -13.41 -5.60
N ASN A 148 3.91 -12.42 -6.48
CA ASN A 148 5.11 -11.92 -7.17
C ASN A 148 5.74 -10.69 -6.51
N VAL A 149 5.16 -10.16 -5.42
CA VAL A 149 5.63 -8.95 -4.75
C VAL A 149 6.87 -9.25 -3.90
N PHE A 150 7.98 -8.53 -4.13
CA PHE A 150 9.20 -8.68 -3.34
C PHE A 150 9.38 -7.60 -2.25
N THR A 151 8.64 -6.48 -2.32
CA THR A 151 8.68 -5.43 -1.29
C THR A 151 7.30 -4.85 -1.02
N MET A 152 6.93 -4.84 0.27
CA MET A 152 5.72 -4.21 0.80
C MET A 152 6.06 -3.09 1.79
N LYS A 153 7.29 -2.58 1.68
CA LYS A 153 7.75 -1.50 2.57
C LYS A 153 6.78 -0.32 2.53
N ASP A 154 6.35 0.15 3.72
CA ASP A 154 5.47 1.32 3.89
C ASP A 154 4.11 1.22 3.16
N MET A 155 3.70 0.00 2.76
CA MET A 155 2.56 -0.18 1.84
C MET A 155 1.24 0.31 2.41
N LEU A 156 0.94 -0.02 3.67
CA LEU A 156 -0.35 0.28 4.33
C LEU A 156 -0.19 1.26 5.51
N SER A 157 1.00 1.82 5.72
CA SER A 157 1.34 2.60 6.91
C SER A 157 0.51 3.87 7.09
N GLY A 158 0.04 4.46 5.98
CA GLY A 158 -0.78 5.67 5.98
C GLY A 158 -2.26 5.44 6.28
N LEU A 159 -2.69 4.19 6.35
CA LEU A 159 -4.09 3.82 6.41
C LEU A 159 -4.57 3.67 7.87
N LYS A 160 -5.13 4.74 8.41
CA LYS A 160 -5.58 4.78 9.81
C LYS A 160 -6.66 3.76 10.14
N ALA A 161 -7.63 3.61 9.25
CA ALA A 161 -8.84 2.81 9.48
C ALA A 161 -8.75 1.41 8.86
N PHE A 162 -7.66 1.10 8.15
CA PHE A 162 -7.55 -0.15 7.41
C PHE A 162 -7.45 -1.35 8.35
N ASN A 163 -8.44 -2.22 8.26
CA ASN A 163 -8.50 -3.49 8.98
C ASN A 163 -9.23 -4.53 8.14
N GLN A 164 -8.96 -4.57 6.83
CA GLN A 164 -9.56 -5.56 5.93
C GLN A 164 -8.78 -6.87 6.00
N ASP A 165 -9.49 -7.97 5.79
CA ASP A 165 -8.92 -9.31 5.77
C ASP A 165 -7.95 -9.45 4.58
N ILE A 166 -6.71 -9.79 4.88
CA ILE A 166 -5.61 -10.05 3.94
C ILE A 166 -4.90 -11.37 4.29
N SER A 167 -5.55 -12.24 5.05
CA SER A 167 -4.99 -13.52 5.50
C SER A 167 -4.56 -14.44 4.35
N ASP A 168 -5.29 -14.39 3.23
CA ASP A 168 -5.01 -15.21 2.04
C ASP A 168 -3.85 -14.70 1.16
N TRP A 169 -3.18 -13.61 1.53
CA TRP A 169 -2.04 -13.12 0.75
C TRP A 169 -0.84 -14.07 0.81
N ASP A 170 -0.36 -14.50 -0.36
CA ASP A 170 0.92 -15.21 -0.46
C ASP A 170 2.08 -14.20 -0.45
N VAL A 171 2.69 -14.04 0.72
CA VAL A 171 3.82 -13.12 0.95
C VAL A 171 5.18 -13.84 0.88
N SER A 172 5.21 -15.07 0.39
CA SER A 172 6.41 -15.92 0.43
C SER A 172 7.61 -15.39 -0.36
N ASN A 173 7.39 -14.48 -1.31
CA ASN A 173 8.47 -13.81 -2.05
C ASN A 173 8.88 -12.46 -1.45
N VAL A 174 8.23 -11.98 -0.38
CA VAL A 174 8.52 -10.68 0.21
C VAL A 174 9.82 -10.74 1.02
N THR A 175 10.71 -9.80 0.75
CA THR A 175 11.99 -9.66 1.46
C THR A 175 12.03 -8.46 2.40
N ASN A 176 11.16 -7.46 2.18
CA ASN A 176 11.11 -6.24 2.97
C ASN A 176 9.66 -5.86 3.30
N MET A 177 9.32 -5.92 4.59
CA MET A 177 8.02 -5.51 5.14
C MET A 177 8.13 -4.26 6.02
N SER A 178 9.24 -3.53 5.98
CA SER A 178 9.44 -2.42 6.90
C SER A 178 8.33 -1.38 6.83
N TRP A 179 7.85 -0.94 8.01
CA TRP A 179 6.79 0.07 8.16
C TRP A 179 5.44 -0.29 7.54
N MET A 180 5.09 -1.58 7.45
CA MET A 180 3.98 -2.04 6.62
C MET A 180 2.62 -1.60 7.11
N PHE A 181 2.34 -1.69 8.42
CA PHE A 181 0.98 -1.56 8.94
C PHE A 181 0.70 -0.21 9.62
N GLY A 182 -0.60 0.19 9.58
CA GLY A 182 -1.14 1.34 10.29
C GLY A 182 -1.81 0.99 11.62
N LYS A 183 -2.36 2.01 12.28
CA LYS A 183 -2.82 1.98 13.69
C LYS A 183 -3.92 0.98 14.00
N SER A 184 -4.87 0.78 13.09
CA SER A 184 -6.07 -0.05 13.34
C SER A 184 -5.93 -1.49 12.87
N PHE A 185 -4.82 -1.84 12.22
CA PHE A 185 -4.65 -3.18 11.68
C PHE A 185 -4.60 -4.23 12.82
N ASN A 186 -5.48 -5.23 12.74
CA ASN A 186 -5.55 -6.34 13.68
C ASN A 186 -6.17 -7.59 13.04
N GLN A 187 -5.86 -7.86 11.77
CA GLN A 187 -6.33 -9.08 11.11
C GLN A 187 -5.36 -10.23 11.33
N ASP A 188 -5.88 -11.46 11.27
CA ASP A 188 -5.09 -12.67 11.39
C ASP A 188 -4.16 -12.81 10.19
N ILE A 189 -2.87 -12.90 10.46
CA ILE A 189 -1.79 -13.09 9.49
C ILE A 189 -0.83 -14.18 9.96
N SER A 190 -1.31 -15.08 10.84
CA SER A 190 -0.52 -16.16 11.43
C SER A 190 0.00 -17.16 10.39
N ASP A 191 -0.75 -17.38 9.31
CA ASP A 191 -0.39 -18.29 8.23
C ASP A 191 0.55 -17.71 7.17
N TRP A 192 0.95 -16.45 7.30
CA TRP A 192 1.88 -15.85 6.35
C TRP A 192 3.25 -16.49 6.37
N ASN A 193 3.73 -16.92 5.20
CA ASN A 193 5.11 -17.40 5.05
C ASN A 193 6.07 -16.20 4.93
N VAL A 194 6.70 -15.82 6.02
CA VAL A 194 7.66 -14.70 6.09
C VAL A 194 9.13 -15.15 6.03
N SER A 195 9.39 -16.42 5.71
CA SER A 195 10.74 -17.01 5.76
C SER A 195 11.79 -16.31 4.87
N ASN A 196 11.37 -15.58 3.84
CA ASN A 196 12.27 -14.79 3.00
C ASN A 196 12.46 -13.33 3.46
N VAL A 197 11.76 -12.89 4.52
CA VAL A 197 11.85 -11.52 5.00
C VAL A 197 13.17 -11.29 5.74
N THR A 198 13.92 -10.31 5.28
CA THR A 198 15.19 -9.91 5.93
C THR A 198 15.07 -8.61 6.72
N ASN A 199 14.05 -7.80 6.44
CA ASN A 199 13.87 -6.50 7.07
C ASN A 199 12.45 -6.34 7.62
N MET A 200 12.35 -6.35 8.95
CA MET A 200 11.10 -6.14 9.71
C MET A 200 11.12 -4.82 10.50
N LEU A 201 11.94 -3.84 10.10
CA LEU A 201 12.01 -2.52 10.73
C LEU A 201 10.62 -1.89 10.82
N GLY A 202 10.11 -1.72 12.04
CA GLY A 202 8.85 -1.02 12.31
C GLY A 202 7.61 -1.62 11.65
N VAL A 203 7.55 -2.93 11.39
CA VAL A 203 6.39 -3.58 10.73
C VAL A 203 5.08 -3.22 11.41
N PHE A 204 5.04 -3.24 12.74
CA PHE A 204 3.87 -2.89 13.58
C PHE A 204 4.08 -1.58 14.34
N TYR A 205 4.88 -0.66 13.80
CA TYR A 205 5.14 0.63 14.42
C TYR A 205 3.84 1.44 14.58
N ASP A 206 3.51 1.82 15.82
CA ASP A 206 2.28 2.54 16.19
C ASP A 206 0.98 1.76 15.80
N ALA A 207 1.07 0.43 15.60
CA ALA A 207 -0.07 -0.45 15.37
C ALA A 207 -0.78 -0.75 16.70
N ILE A 208 -1.44 0.27 17.24
CA ILE A 208 -1.97 0.27 18.63
C ILE A 208 -3.01 -0.82 18.87
N SER A 209 -3.66 -1.32 17.84
CA SER A 209 -4.70 -2.35 17.92
C SER A 209 -4.19 -3.77 17.70
N PHE A 210 -2.98 -3.93 17.14
CA PHE A 210 -2.47 -5.23 16.74
C PHE A 210 -2.20 -6.14 17.95
N ASN A 211 -2.82 -7.32 17.95
CA ASN A 211 -2.61 -8.37 18.95
C ASN A 211 -2.91 -9.77 18.41
N GLN A 212 -2.54 -10.05 17.14
CA GLN A 212 -2.69 -11.39 16.57
C GLN A 212 -1.48 -12.25 16.86
N ASP A 213 -1.73 -13.57 16.98
CA ASP A 213 -0.68 -14.57 17.19
C ASP A 213 0.17 -14.70 15.92
N ILE A 214 1.45 -14.39 16.03
CA ILE A 214 2.46 -14.51 14.97
C ILE A 214 3.65 -15.36 15.43
N SER A 215 3.44 -16.21 16.44
CA SER A 215 4.47 -17.09 16.99
C SER A 215 5.04 -18.07 15.96
N ASN A 216 4.23 -18.47 14.96
CA ASN A 216 4.63 -19.38 13.89
C ASN A 216 5.48 -18.74 12.78
N TRP A 217 5.74 -17.44 12.81
CA TRP A 217 6.56 -16.80 11.79
C TRP A 217 8.00 -17.30 11.83
N ASP A 218 8.51 -17.78 10.69
CA ASP A 218 9.92 -18.09 10.53
C ASP A 218 10.74 -16.81 10.38
N THR A 219 11.41 -16.41 11.46
CA THR A 219 12.21 -15.20 11.54
C THR A 219 13.70 -15.43 11.31
N SER A 220 14.09 -16.65 10.93
CA SER A 220 15.50 -17.07 10.83
C SER A 220 16.37 -16.23 9.86
N ASN A 221 15.76 -15.57 8.88
CA ASN A 221 16.45 -14.70 7.93
C ASN A 221 16.40 -13.20 8.28
N VAL A 222 15.75 -12.82 9.38
CA VAL A 222 15.58 -11.42 9.76
C VAL A 222 16.88 -10.81 10.30
N LEU A 223 17.29 -9.69 9.71
CA LEU A 223 18.48 -8.94 10.11
C LEU A 223 18.18 -7.75 11.03
N SER A 224 16.98 -7.18 10.93
CA SER A 224 16.57 -6.04 11.75
C SER A 224 15.12 -6.19 12.21
N MET A 225 14.94 -6.08 13.53
CA MET A 225 13.65 -5.97 14.22
C MET A 225 13.50 -4.61 14.92
N LYS A 226 14.34 -3.64 14.53
CA LYS A 226 14.31 -2.27 15.06
C LYS A 226 12.90 -1.70 15.02
N LEU A 227 12.43 -1.10 16.14
CA LEU A 227 11.13 -0.42 16.25
C LEU A 227 9.91 -1.31 15.87
N MET A 228 10.05 -2.65 15.80
CA MET A 228 9.03 -3.53 15.20
C MET A 228 7.66 -3.41 15.89
N PHE A 229 7.62 -3.29 17.21
CA PHE A 229 6.42 -3.12 18.01
C PHE A 229 6.41 -1.79 18.79
N TRP A 230 7.11 -0.77 18.26
CA TRP A 230 7.09 0.57 18.86
C TRP A 230 5.64 1.06 19.01
N ARG A 231 5.20 1.32 20.26
CA ARG A 231 3.83 1.73 20.60
C ARG A 231 2.72 0.77 20.10
N ALA A 232 3.02 -0.49 19.89
CA ALA A 232 2.01 -1.54 19.66
C ALA A 232 1.34 -1.88 20.99
N ASN A 233 0.48 -0.97 21.46
CA ASN A 233 0.01 -0.92 22.84
C ASN A 233 -0.81 -2.14 23.28
N SER A 234 -1.48 -2.83 22.33
CA SER A 234 -2.29 -4.02 22.62
C SER A 234 -1.51 -5.32 22.50
N PHE A 235 -0.30 -5.27 21.90
CA PHE A 235 0.43 -6.49 21.57
C PHE A 235 0.95 -7.20 22.83
N ASN A 236 0.52 -8.45 22.99
CA ASN A 236 0.98 -9.37 24.04
C ASN A 236 0.79 -10.82 23.59
N GLN A 237 1.46 -11.23 22.51
CA GLN A 237 1.43 -12.60 21.99
C GLN A 237 2.81 -13.25 22.14
N PRO A 238 2.86 -14.59 22.32
CA PRO A 238 4.11 -15.31 22.52
C PRO A 238 5.04 -15.16 21.33
N LEU A 239 6.33 -14.97 21.62
CA LEU A 239 7.41 -14.86 20.63
C LEU A 239 8.57 -15.81 20.95
N THR A 240 8.32 -16.84 21.77
CA THR A 240 9.34 -17.75 22.30
C THR A 240 10.05 -18.51 21.18
N ASP A 241 9.33 -18.87 20.10
CA ASP A 241 9.82 -19.70 19.03
C ASP A 241 10.53 -18.93 17.90
N TRP A 242 10.62 -17.59 18.03
CA TRP A 242 11.32 -16.77 17.03
C TRP A 242 12.81 -17.01 17.05
N ASP A 243 13.38 -17.32 15.89
CA ASP A 243 14.83 -17.37 15.70
C ASP A 243 15.38 -15.94 15.51
N THR A 244 16.12 -15.48 16.50
CA THR A 244 16.75 -14.14 16.51
C THR A 244 18.26 -14.19 16.23
N SER A 245 18.79 -15.36 15.87
CA SER A 245 20.23 -15.60 15.74
C SER A 245 20.92 -14.71 14.69
N ASN A 246 20.19 -14.26 13.67
CA ASN A 246 20.73 -13.36 12.63
C ASN A 246 20.42 -11.88 12.85
N VAL A 247 19.67 -11.53 13.90
CA VAL A 247 19.27 -10.14 14.16
C VAL A 247 20.44 -9.32 14.67
N THR A 248 20.64 -8.14 14.08
CA THR A 248 21.73 -7.22 14.44
C THR A 248 21.25 -5.95 15.12
N ASP A 249 19.99 -5.55 14.95
CA ASP A 249 19.40 -4.33 15.53
C ASP A 249 18.00 -4.61 16.08
N MET A 250 17.82 -4.47 17.40
CA MET A 250 16.57 -4.57 18.16
C MET A 250 16.22 -3.25 18.86
N SER A 251 16.88 -2.14 18.47
CA SER A 251 16.67 -0.85 19.14
C SER A 251 15.21 -0.41 19.08
N GLY A 252 14.66 -0.05 20.24
CA GLY A 252 13.28 0.40 20.41
C GLY A 252 12.21 -0.63 20.05
N MET A 253 12.53 -1.94 19.97
CA MET A 253 11.61 -2.97 19.46
C MET A 253 10.25 -2.96 20.18
N PHE A 254 10.23 -2.80 21.49
CA PHE A 254 9.02 -2.74 22.34
C PHE A 254 8.87 -1.40 23.06
N TYR A 255 9.45 -0.32 22.50
CA TYR A 255 9.34 1.01 23.08
C TYR A 255 7.86 1.40 23.25
N GLU A 256 7.42 1.76 24.46
CA GLU A 256 6.02 2.05 24.81
C GLU A 256 5.01 0.96 24.40
N ALA A 257 5.42 -0.30 24.22
CA ALA A 257 4.51 -1.44 24.05
C ALA A 257 3.94 -1.84 25.42
N ILE A 258 2.97 -1.09 25.90
CA ILE A 258 2.53 -1.07 27.31
C ILE A 258 1.93 -2.38 27.83
N SER A 259 1.44 -3.26 26.94
CA SER A 259 0.84 -4.56 27.31
C SER A 259 1.83 -5.72 27.23
N PHE A 260 2.96 -5.54 26.54
CA PHE A 260 3.89 -6.64 26.28
C PHE A 260 4.51 -7.19 27.57
N ASN A 261 4.37 -8.50 27.82
CA ASN A 261 4.91 -9.19 28.99
C ASN A 261 5.13 -10.69 28.71
N GLU A 262 5.57 -11.06 27.52
CA GLU A 262 5.80 -12.46 27.15
C GLU A 262 7.25 -12.87 27.36
N ASP A 263 7.47 -14.20 27.54
CA ASP A 263 8.79 -14.77 27.72
C ASP A 263 9.60 -14.74 26.42
N ILE A 264 10.77 -14.07 26.47
CA ILE A 264 11.74 -13.98 25.38
C ILE A 264 13.13 -14.47 25.84
N SER A 265 13.20 -15.20 26.94
CA SER A 265 14.47 -15.67 27.51
C SER A 265 15.23 -16.66 26.58
N GLY A 266 14.52 -17.25 25.62
CA GLY A 266 15.12 -18.13 24.60
C GLY A 266 15.80 -17.42 23.43
N TRP A 267 15.71 -16.09 23.35
CA TRP A 267 16.25 -15.37 22.20
C TRP A 267 17.80 -15.37 22.17
N GLU A 268 18.34 -15.70 21.00
CA GLU A 268 19.78 -15.59 20.74
C GLU A 268 20.14 -14.15 20.39
N THR A 269 20.98 -13.53 21.20
CA THR A 269 21.32 -12.10 21.05
C THR A 269 22.80 -11.84 20.78
N SER A 270 23.58 -12.90 20.50
CA SER A 270 25.04 -12.75 20.32
C SER A 270 25.45 -11.86 19.13
N ASN A 271 24.58 -11.76 18.12
CA ASN A 271 24.82 -10.91 16.95
C ASN A 271 24.21 -9.51 17.06
N VAL A 272 23.43 -9.22 18.13
CA VAL A 272 22.76 -7.93 18.27
C VAL A 272 23.77 -6.86 18.71
N THR A 273 23.84 -5.80 17.94
CA THR A 273 24.75 -4.66 18.19
C THR A 273 24.07 -3.45 18.79
N ASP A 274 22.73 -3.35 18.66
CA ASP A 274 21.95 -2.24 19.21
C ASP A 274 20.63 -2.75 19.83
N MET A 275 20.43 -2.48 21.12
CA MET A 275 19.19 -2.70 21.90
C MET A 275 18.75 -1.42 22.61
N GLY A 276 19.22 -0.25 22.17
CA GLY A 276 18.92 1.03 22.80
C GLY A 276 17.40 1.26 22.89
N GLY A 277 16.88 1.53 24.10
CA GLY A 277 15.46 1.80 24.35
C GLY A 277 14.51 0.64 24.07
N MET A 278 15.00 -0.61 23.95
CA MET A 278 14.18 -1.77 23.54
C MET A 278 12.89 -1.94 24.32
N PHE A 279 12.91 -1.69 25.63
CA PHE A 279 11.75 -1.80 26.54
C PHE A 279 11.40 -0.48 27.24
N GLU A 280 11.89 0.65 26.75
CA GLU A 280 11.59 1.95 27.36
C GLU A 280 10.08 2.21 27.28
N GLY A 281 9.43 2.39 28.43
CA GLY A 281 7.98 2.58 28.53
C GLY A 281 7.13 1.31 28.40
N ALA A 282 7.72 0.13 28.25
CA ALA A 282 7.00 -1.16 28.27
C ALA A 282 6.67 -1.55 29.71
N ILE A 283 5.65 -0.92 30.29
CA ILE A 283 5.37 -0.93 31.74
C ILE A 283 4.89 -2.26 32.31
N SER A 284 4.50 -3.21 31.48
CA SER A 284 4.06 -4.56 31.88
C SER A 284 5.20 -5.58 31.86
N PHE A 285 6.31 -5.31 31.16
CA PHE A 285 7.46 -6.21 30.98
C PHE A 285 8.40 -6.26 32.17
#